data_6ee499bd427a8d3eda0524a12484f56c
#
_entry.id   6ee499bd427a8d3eda0524a12484f56c
#
_cell.length_a   1.000
_cell.length_b   1.000
_cell.length_c   1.000
_cell.angle_alpha   90.00
_cell.angle_beta   90.00
_cell.angle_gamma   90.00
#
_symmetry.space_group_name_H-M   'P 1'
#
loop_
_entity.id
_entity.type
_entity.pdbx_description
1 polymer ?
#
loop_
_entity_poly.entity_id
_entity_poly.type
_entity_poly.pdbx_seq_one_letter_code
_entity_poly.pdbx_strand_id
1 'polypeptide(L)'
;DHGLGGDDLVAEYGPGLPVPASAAEMAEYEAARERGEDVTAPPPMPYDRATQQRRAQRAEKDLTLLGKVNPLALEEFAALEERYRFLSTQLEDLKNTRRDLLTVVREVDDKILEVFAEAYADVAREFVTVFATLFPGGEGRLVLTDPEDMLTTGIEVEARPPGKKVKRLSLLSGGERSLTAMALLVAIFRARPSPFYVLDEIEAALDDVNLRRLISLMEELRETSQLIVITHQKPTMEVADALYGVSMRGDGITTVISQRLRPAS
;
A
#
# COMPACT_ATOMS: atom_id res chain seq x y z
N ASP A 1 1.04 -34.06 62.30
CA ASP A 1 -0.17 -34.82 62.54
C ASP A 1 -0.67 -35.39 61.22
N HIS A 2 -0.34 -36.65 60.95
CA HIS A 2 -0.72 -37.34 59.71
C HIS A 2 -2.03 -38.13 59.86
N GLY A 3 -2.80 -37.93 60.93
CA GLY A 3 -4.11 -38.56 61.17
C GLY A 3 -4.04 -40.05 61.49
N LEU A 4 -2.84 -40.59 61.74
CA LEU A 4 -2.62 -42.02 62.09
C LEU A 4 -2.44 -42.20 63.59
N GLY A 5 -3.07 -43.23 64.16
CA GLY A 5 -2.85 -43.61 65.53
C GLY A 5 -1.44 -44.17 65.79
N GLY A 6 -0.97 -44.12 67.03
CA GLY A 6 0.38 -44.58 67.33
C GLY A 6 0.57 -46.06 67.03
N ASP A 7 -0.48 -46.90 67.28
CA ASP A 7 -0.46 -48.33 67.03
C ASP A 7 -0.44 -48.65 65.52
N ASP A 8 -1.17 -47.88 64.72
CA ASP A 8 -1.18 -48.00 63.26
C ASP A 8 0.18 -47.62 62.68
N LEU A 9 0.81 -46.56 63.20
CA LEU A 9 2.17 -46.13 62.78
C LEU A 9 3.20 -47.25 63.07
N VAL A 10 3.11 -47.90 64.18
CA VAL A 10 4.02 -49.02 64.54
C VAL A 10 3.74 -50.24 63.65
N ALA A 11 2.48 -50.55 63.41
CA ALA A 11 2.09 -51.72 62.58
C ALA A 11 2.48 -51.53 61.09
N GLU A 12 2.31 -50.34 60.54
CA GLU A 12 2.54 -50.08 59.13
C GLU A 12 3.94 -49.53 58.80
N TYR A 13 4.59 -48.79 59.73
CA TYR A 13 5.86 -48.12 59.53
C TYR A 13 6.89 -48.42 60.61
N GLY A 14 6.69 -49.43 61.43
CA GLY A 14 7.60 -49.77 62.54
C GLY A 14 8.97 -50.23 62.10
N PRO A 15 9.97 -50.14 62.97
CA PRO A 15 11.39 -50.42 62.66
C PRO A 15 11.68 -51.92 62.27
N GLY A 16 10.71 -52.81 62.44
CA GLY A 16 10.81 -54.22 62.02
C GLY A 16 10.38 -54.44 60.57
N LEU A 17 9.81 -53.43 59.91
CA LEU A 17 9.34 -53.50 58.52
C LEU A 17 10.40 -52.99 57.53
N PRO A 18 10.55 -53.62 56.37
CA PRO A 18 11.42 -53.16 55.36
C PRO A 18 10.90 -51.81 54.75
N VAL A 19 11.79 -50.93 54.56
CA VAL A 19 11.50 -49.61 53.94
C VAL A 19 11.28 -49.75 52.42
N PRO A 20 10.12 -49.35 51.86
CA PRO A 20 9.89 -49.42 50.43
C PRO A 20 10.86 -48.51 49.65
N ALA A 21 11.08 -48.83 48.39
CA ALA A 21 11.87 -47.99 47.46
C ALA A 21 11.30 -46.57 47.42
N SER A 22 12.15 -45.59 47.18
CA SER A 22 11.73 -44.23 47.10
C SER A 22 10.87 -43.98 45.85
N ALA A 23 10.04 -42.94 45.88
CA ALA A 23 9.25 -42.54 44.72
C ALA A 23 10.13 -42.25 43.49
N ALA A 24 11.34 -41.71 43.67
CA ALA A 24 12.30 -41.48 42.59
C ALA A 24 12.83 -42.79 41.97
N GLU A 25 13.19 -43.78 42.82
CA GLU A 25 13.64 -45.09 42.33
C GLU A 25 12.52 -45.86 41.63
N MET A 26 11.26 -45.71 42.11
CA MET A 26 10.10 -46.30 41.43
C MET A 26 9.80 -45.62 40.11
N ALA A 27 9.87 -44.28 40.03
CA ALA A 27 9.68 -43.54 38.77
C ALA A 27 10.76 -43.87 37.74
N GLU A 28 12.02 -44.05 38.17
CA GLU A 28 13.10 -44.47 37.30
C GLU A 28 12.89 -45.90 36.77
N TYR A 29 12.44 -46.80 37.63
CA TYR A 29 12.07 -48.16 37.24
C TYR A 29 10.92 -48.17 36.24
N GLU A 30 9.86 -47.41 36.47
CA GLU A 30 8.72 -47.31 35.57
C GLU A 30 9.13 -46.73 34.21
N ALA A 31 9.91 -45.68 34.20
CA ALA A 31 10.45 -45.07 32.96
C ALA A 31 11.38 -46.02 32.17
N ALA A 32 12.22 -46.81 32.87
CA ALA A 32 13.06 -47.82 32.24
C ALA A 32 12.24 -48.98 31.65
N ARG A 33 11.18 -49.38 32.37
CA ARG A 33 10.23 -50.40 31.90
C ARG A 33 9.43 -49.92 30.67
N GLU A 34 8.99 -48.67 30.65
CA GLU A 34 8.33 -48.06 29.48
C GLU A 34 9.25 -47.99 28.25
N ARG A 35 10.56 -47.81 28.46
CA ARG A 35 11.56 -47.85 27.38
C ARG A 35 11.86 -49.27 26.89
N GLY A 36 11.23 -50.31 27.51
CA GLY A 36 11.42 -51.73 27.15
C GLY A 36 12.73 -52.34 27.66
N GLU A 37 13.34 -51.72 28.70
CA GLU A 37 14.53 -52.24 29.36
C GLU A 37 14.15 -53.39 30.32
N ASP A 38 14.94 -54.46 30.34
CA ASP A 38 14.73 -55.59 31.27
C ASP A 38 15.28 -55.21 32.65
N VAL A 39 14.47 -54.51 33.44
CA VAL A 39 14.83 -54.03 34.78
C VAL A 39 14.01 -54.71 35.86
N THR A 40 14.65 -55.02 36.97
CA THR A 40 14.00 -55.60 38.17
C THR A 40 13.58 -54.47 39.10
N ALA A 41 12.36 -54.62 39.70
CA ALA A 41 11.90 -53.63 40.67
C ALA A 41 12.89 -53.48 41.84
N PRO A 42 13.16 -52.25 42.28
CA PRO A 42 14.11 -52.01 43.36
C PRO A 42 13.64 -52.70 44.65
N PRO A 43 14.48 -53.54 45.29
CA PRO A 43 14.08 -54.31 46.50
C PRO A 43 13.89 -53.35 47.68
N PRO A 44 12.95 -53.71 48.59
CA PRO A 44 12.80 -52.94 49.83
C PRO A 44 14.07 -53.07 50.68
N MET A 45 14.45 -52.02 51.35
CA MET A 45 15.67 -51.94 52.14
C MET A 45 15.36 -52.22 53.63
N PRO A 46 16.29 -52.87 54.42
CA PRO A 46 16.13 -52.98 55.85
C PRO A 46 16.12 -51.57 56.50
N TYR A 47 15.31 -51.43 57.59
CA TYR A 47 15.23 -50.15 58.27
C TYR A 47 16.58 -49.84 58.98
N ASP A 48 17.21 -48.73 58.60
CA ASP A 48 18.33 -48.14 59.32
C ASP A 48 17.98 -46.71 59.73
N ARG A 49 17.93 -46.51 61.07
CA ARG A 49 17.52 -45.19 61.62
C ARG A 49 18.34 -44.04 61.13
N ALA A 50 19.64 -44.16 61.01
CA ALA A 50 20.52 -43.09 60.64
C ALA A 50 20.32 -42.69 59.12
N THR A 51 20.04 -43.70 58.30
CA THR A 51 19.74 -43.45 56.86
C THR A 51 18.35 -42.84 56.66
N GLN A 52 17.32 -43.32 57.39
CA GLN A 52 16.00 -42.74 57.28
C GLN A 52 15.91 -41.34 57.88
N GLN A 53 16.66 -41.02 58.93
CA GLN A 53 16.73 -39.69 59.48
C GLN A 53 17.40 -38.67 58.52
N ARG A 54 18.47 -39.10 57.82
CA ARG A 54 19.06 -38.27 56.73
C ARG A 54 18.11 -38.04 55.56
N ARG A 55 17.32 -39.07 55.21
CA ARG A 55 16.32 -38.99 54.15
C ARG A 55 15.20 -38.02 54.55
N ALA A 56 14.67 -38.08 55.76
CA ALA A 56 13.67 -37.14 56.29
C ALA A 56 14.19 -35.71 56.30
N GLN A 57 15.42 -35.47 56.82
CA GLN A 57 16.05 -34.12 56.84
C GLN A 57 16.27 -33.57 55.44
N ARG A 58 16.58 -34.41 54.45
CA ARG A 58 16.68 -34.00 53.06
C ARG A 58 15.33 -33.61 52.50
N ALA A 59 14.30 -34.44 52.70
CA ALA A 59 12.94 -34.17 52.26
C ALA A 59 12.37 -32.88 52.89
N GLU A 60 12.64 -32.60 54.18
CA GLU A 60 12.26 -31.36 54.85
C GLU A 60 12.98 -30.15 54.28
N LYS A 61 14.25 -30.29 53.90
CA LYS A 61 15.02 -29.25 53.24
C LYS A 61 14.46 -28.97 51.86
N ASP A 62 14.17 -29.99 51.08
CA ASP A 62 13.60 -29.90 49.75
C ASP A 62 12.20 -29.26 49.80
N LEU A 63 11.37 -29.63 50.77
CA LEU A 63 10.06 -29.05 51.04
C LEU A 63 10.16 -27.56 51.40
N THR A 64 11.17 -27.18 52.19
CA THR A 64 11.44 -25.79 52.59
C THR A 64 11.90 -24.95 51.40
N LEU A 65 12.70 -25.52 50.50
CA LEU A 65 13.15 -24.90 49.25
C LEU A 65 12.00 -24.70 48.26
N LEU A 66 11.09 -25.66 48.15
CA LEU A 66 9.87 -25.55 47.35
C LEU A 66 8.93 -24.43 47.84
N GLY A 67 8.96 -24.09 49.11
CA GLY A 67 8.12 -23.06 49.70
C GLY A 67 6.62 -23.43 49.64
N LYS A 68 5.77 -22.41 49.64
CA LYS A 68 4.33 -22.58 49.48
C LYS A 68 4.02 -22.84 47.99
N VAL A 69 3.70 -24.08 47.66
CA VAL A 69 3.24 -24.43 46.31
C VAL A 69 1.86 -23.82 46.08
N ASN A 70 1.77 -22.96 45.09
CA ASN A 70 0.46 -22.43 44.63
C ASN A 70 -0.25 -23.56 43.83
N PRO A 71 -1.36 -24.12 44.33
CA PRO A 71 -2.07 -25.20 43.61
C PRO A 71 -2.62 -24.75 42.24
N LEU A 72 -2.80 -23.43 42.03
CA LEU A 72 -3.28 -22.87 40.79
C LEU A 72 -2.13 -22.52 39.80
N ALA A 73 -0.86 -22.68 40.22
CA ALA A 73 0.27 -22.28 39.40
C ALA A 73 0.33 -22.99 38.05
N LEU A 74 -0.07 -24.24 37.96
CA LEU A 74 -0.11 -25.00 36.73
C LEU A 74 -1.22 -24.49 35.76
N GLU A 75 -2.38 -24.15 36.31
CA GLU A 75 -3.50 -23.62 35.53
C GLU A 75 -3.17 -22.19 35.03
N GLU A 76 -2.60 -21.37 35.92
CA GLU A 76 -2.14 -20.03 35.56
C GLU A 76 -1.04 -20.08 34.49
N PHE A 77 -0.10 -20.99 34.61
CA PHE A 77 0.98 -21.20 33.62
C PHE A 77 0.41 -21.63 32.27
N ALA A 78 -0.52 -22.59 32.24
CA ALA A 78 -1.15 -23.05 31.01
C ALA A 78 -1.92 -21.91 30.32
N ALA A 79 -2.67 -21.10 31.07
CA ALA A 79 -3.39 -19.97 30.55
C ALA A 79 -2.44 -18.88 29.99
N LEU A 80 -1.32 -18.62 30.69
CA LEU A 80 -0.29 -17.69 30.23
C LEU A 80 0.42 -18.22 28.97
N GLU A 81 0.70 -19.50 28.88
CA GLU A 81 1.32 -20.14 27.71
C GLU A 81 0.40 -20.05 26.49
N GLU A 82 -0.89 -20.32 26.65
CA GLU A 82 -1.88 -20.17 25.57
C GLU A 82 -1.97 -18.73 25.09
N ARG A 83 -2.04 -17.77 26.03
CA ARG A 83 -2.04 -16.34 25.71
C ARG A 83 -0.76 -15.91 25.00
N TYR A 84 0.39 -16.42 25.44
CA TYR A 84 1.68 -16.12 24.80
C TYR A 84 1.72 -16.65 23.36
N ARG A 85 1.26 -17.88 23.13
CA ARG A 85 1.18 -18.47 21.78
C ARG A 85 0.26 -17.64 20.88
N PHE A 86 -0.93 -17.27 21.38
CA PHE A 86 -1.86 -16.43 20.66
C PHE A 86 -1.22 -15.08 20.26
N LEU A 87 -0.66 -14.37 21.23
CA LEU A 87 -0.03 -13.07 20.98
C LEU A 87 1.18 -13.18 20.04
N SER A 88 1.98 -14.24 20.15
CA SER A 88 3.12 -14.48 19.26
C SER A 88 2.66 -14.70 17.82
N THR A 89 1.62 -15.49 17.60
CA THR A 89 1.03 -15.70 16.27
C THR A 89 0.49 -14.38 15.70
N GLN A 90 -0.27 -13.61 16.49
CA GLN A 90 -0.79 -12.31 16.05
C GLN A 90 0.33 -11.31 15.70
N LEU A 91 1.42 -11.31 16.46
CA LEU A 91 2.58 -10.48 16.18
C LEU A 91 3.27 -10.87 14.87
N GLU A 92 3.38 -12.17 14.60
CA GLU A 92 3.95 -12.67 13.35
C GLU A 92 3.08 -12.31 12.15
N ASP A 93 1.77 -12.50 12.26
CA ASP A 93 0.80 -12.11 11.24
C ASP A 93 0.86 -10.60 10.93
N LEU A 94 0.94 -9.76 11.96
CA LEU A 94 1.09 -8.31 11.79
C LEU A 94 2.41 -7.93 11.10
N LYS A 95 3.52 -8.60 11.46
CA LYS A 95 4.82 -8.38 10.80
C LYS A 95 4.79 -8.78 9.33
N ASN A 96 4.15 -9.90 9.02
CA ASN A 96 3.99 -10.37 7.64
C ASN A 96 3.11 -9.42 6.84
N THR A 97 1.92 -9.08 7.36
CA THR A 97 1.02 -8.10 6.73
C THR A 97 1.71 -6.76 6.46
N ARG A 98 2.48 -6.25 7.43
CA ARG A 98 3.25 -5.01 7.22
C ARG A 98 4.27 -5.16 6.09
N ARG A 99 4.96 -6.29 6.01
CA ARG A 99 5.94 -6.56 4.94
C ARG A 99 5.25 -6.60 3.57
N ASP A 100 4.12 -7.31 3.50
CA ASP A 100 3.36 -7.47 2.27
C ASP A 100 2.82 -6.11 1.77
N LEU A 101 2.27 -5.29 2.69
CA LEU A 101 1.85 -3.93 2.37
C LEU A 101 2.98 -3.06 1.82
N LEU A 102 4.18 -3.12 2.44
CA LEU A 102 5.34 -2.38 1.96
C LEU A 102 5.82 -2.87 0.58
N THR A 103 5.64 -4.15 0.29
CA THR A 103 5.94 -4.71 -1.04
C THR A 103 4.95 -4.18 -2.08
N VAL A 104 3.64 -4.23 -1.78
CA VAL A 104 2.61 -3.67 -2.67
C VAL A 104 2.82 -2.17 -2.93
N VAL A 105 3.18 -1.40 -1.89
CA VAL A 105 3.48 0.04 -2.08
C VAL A 105 4.63 0.23 -3.07
N ARG A 106 5.72 -0.53 -2.94
CA ARG A 106 6.86 -0.43 -3.89
C ARG A 106 6.45 -0.81 -5.31
N GLU A 107 5.70 -1.90 -5.49
CA GLU A 107 5.23 -2.33 -6.80
C GLU A 107 4.34 -1.27 -7.46
N VAL A 108 3.49 -0.58 -6.67
CA VAL A 108 2.66 0.53 -7.15
C VAL A 108 3.53 1.73 -7.51
N ASP A 109 4.49 2.11 -6.67
CA ASP A 109 5.41 3.21 -6.93
C ASP A 109 6.24 2.96 -8.20
N ASP A 110 6.79 1.76 -8.37
CA ASP A 110 7.53 1.35 -9.56
C ASP A 110 6.66 1.46 -10.82
N LYS A 111 5.39 1.03 -10.73
CA LYS A 111 4.45 1.13 -11.85
C LYS A 111 4.06 2.57 -12.18
N ILE A 112 3.88 3.42 -11.17
CA ILE A 112 3.66 4.86 -11.36
C ILE A 112 4.84 5.48 -12.06
N LEU A 113 6.08 5.18 -11.62
CA LEU A 113 7.31 5.69 -12.23
C LEU A 113 7.43 5.31 -13.70
N GLU A 114 7.19 4.04 -14.05
CA GLU A 114 7.23 3.55 -15.43
C GLU A 114 6.23 4.31 -16.31
N VAL A 115 4.95 4.35 -15.89
CA VAL A 115 3.87 4.99 -16.65
C VAL A 115 4.09 6.49 -16.77
N PHE A 116 4.55 7.15 -15.70
CA PHE A 116 4.83 8.58 -15.71
C PHE A 116 6.00 8.93 -16.65
N ALA A 117 7.11 8.18 -16.55
CA ALA A 117 8.30 8.43 -17.39
C ALA A 117 7.96 8.28 -18.89
N GLU A 118 7.22 7.22 -19.25
CA GLU A 118 6.77 7.00 -20.62
C GLU A 118 5.85 8.13 -21.10
N ALA A 119 4.81 8.45 -20.31
CA ALA A 119 3.88 9.53 -20.64
C ALA A 119 4.56 10.87 -20.75
N TYR A 120 5.49 11.19 -19.85
CA TYR A 120 6.27 12.44 -19.90
C TYR A 120 7.10 12.53 -21.18
N ALA A 121 7.81 11.47 -21.55
CA ALA A 121 8.63 11.45 -22.76
C ALA A 121 7.79 11.67 -24.02
N ASP A 122 6.61 11.03 -24.11
CA ASP A 122 5.70 11.18 -25.23
C ASP A 122 5.13 12.60 -25.31
N VAL A 123 4.62 13.13 -24.20
CA VAL A 123 4.06 14.48 -24.13
C VAL A 123 5.14 15.54 -24.39
N ALA A 124 6.35 15.37 -23.86
CA ALA A 124 7.45 16.31 -24.08
C ALA A 124 7.85 16.38 -25.56
N ARG A 125 7.87 15.26 -26.26
CA ARG A 125 8.14 15.18 -27.70
C ARG A 125 7.04 15.90 -28.50
N GLU A 126 5.77 15.61 -28.23
CA GLU A 126 4.64 16.25 -28.90
C GLU A 126 4.57 17.75 -28.60
N PHE A 127 4.89 18.15 -27.37
CA PHE A 127 4.89 19.55 -26.96
C PHE A 127 5.85 20.42 -27.81
N VAL A 128 7.04 19.91 -28.09
CA VAL A 128 8.00 20.63 -28.95
C VAL A 128 7.38 20.92 -30.34
N THR A 129 6.74 19.93 -30.93
CA THR A 129 6.11 20.00 -32.25
C THR A 129 4.92 20.95 -32.24
N VAL A 130 4.00 20.77 -31.30
CA VAL A 130 2.80 21.63 -31.18
C VAL A 130 3.16 23.08 -30.88
N PHE A 131 4.14 23.27 -29.97
CA PHE A 131 4.62 24.61 -29.64
C PHE A 131 5.20 25.34 -30.87
N ALA A 132 6.00 24.67 -31.68
CA ALA A 132 6.57 25.25 -32.91
C ALA A 132 5.47 25.62 -33.92
N THR A 133 4.37 24.87 -34.00
CA THR A 133 3.20 25.18 -34.83
C THR A 133 2.48 26.46 -34.35
N LEU A 134 2.25 26.56 -33.02
CA LEU A 134 1.56 27.71 -32.44
C LEU A 134 2.44 28.95 -32.36
N PHE A 135 3.75 28.79 -32.20
CA PHE A 135 4.75 29.89 -32.15
C PHE A 135 5.83 29.70 -33.20
N PRO A 136 5.56 30.01 -34.48
CA PRO A 136 6.57 29.87 -35.54
C PRO A 136 7.86 30.63 -35.24
N GLY A 137 9.00 29.92 -35.18
CA GLY A 137 10.30 30.45 -34.77
C GLY A 137 10.50 30.55 -33.24
N GLY A 138 9.55 30.06 -32.45
CA GLY A 138 9.70 29.89 -31.01
C GLY A 138 10.18 28.51 -30.66
N GLU A 139 10.58 28.30 -29.41
CA GLU A 139 10.98 27.03 -28.83
C GLU A 139 10.25 26.82 -27.50
N GLY A 140 9.73 25.61 -27.29
CA GLY A 140 9.10 25.21 -26.06
C GLY A 140 9.60 23.86 -25.62
N ARG A 141 9.73 23.65 -24.31
CA ARG A 141 10.08 22.36 -23.72
C ARG A 141 9.45 22.18 -22.38
N LEU A 142 9.23 20.91 -22.01
CA LEU A 142 8.85 20.50 -20.65
C LEU A 142 10.10 20.13 -19.87
N VAL A 143 10.18 20.52 -18.61
CA VAL A 143 11.31 20.26 -17.72
C VAL A 143 10.78 19.72 -16.41
N LEU A 144 11.38 18.65 -15.89
CA LEU A 144 11.10 18.14 -14.56
C LEU A 144 11.73 19.05 -13.51
N THR A 145 10.99 19.38 -12.46
CA THR A 145 11.50 20.22 -11.36
C THR A 145 12.47 19.48 -10.47
N ASP A 146 12.31 18.16 -10.32
CA ASP A 146 13.20 17.26 -9.61
C ASP A 146 13.36 15.95 -10.38
N PRO A 147 14.35 15.85 -11.28
CA PRO A 147 14.58 14.64 -12.07
C PRO A 147 15.03 13.41 -11.25
N GLU A 148 15.57 13.63 -10.03
CA GLU A 148 16.07 12.57 -9.17
C GLU A 148 14.93 11.91 -8.37
N ASP A 149 13.80 12.62 -8.18
CA ASP A 149 12.62 12.10 -7.51
C ASP A 149 11.38 12.19 -8.42
N MET A 150 11.22 11.22 -9.28
CA MET A 150 10.15 11.16 -10.27
C MET A 150 8.74 10.97 -9.66
N LEU A 151 8.64 10.53 -8.41
CA LEU A 151 7.34 10.36 -7.73
C LEU A 151 6.77 11.68 -7.23
N THR A 152 7.62 12.63 -6.87
CA THR A 152 7.22 13.93 -6.34
C THR A 152 7.51 15.09 -7.27
N THR A 153 8.20 14.83 -8.40
CA THR A 153 8.58 15.86 -9.37
C THR A 153 7.37 16.58 -9.95
N GLY A 154 7.50 17.88 -10.16
CA GLY A 154 6.57 18.67 -10.98
C GLY A 154 7.06 18.78 -12.43
N ILE A 155 6.17 19.22 -13.31
CA ILE A 155 6.50 19.56 -14.71
C ILE A 155 6.44 21.06 -14.85
N GLU A 156 7.53 21.67 -15.31
CA GLU A 156 7.60 23.08 -15.63
C GLU A 156 7.65 23.30 -17.14
N VAL A 157 6.94 24.31 -17.61
CA VAL A 157 6.93 24.68 -19.03
C VAL A 157 7.89 25.82 -19.23
N GLU A 158 8.94 25.61 -20.01
CA GLU A 158 9.83 26.63 -20.51
C GLU A 158 9.47 26.96 -21.95
N ALA A 159 9.21 28.25 -22.21
CA ALA A 159 8.82 28.73 -23.51
C ALA A 159 9.68 29.93 -23.92
N ARG A 160 10.08 29.96 -25.21
CA ARG A 160 10.73 31.05 -25.86
C ARG A 160 9.90 31.46 -27.08
N PRO A 161 8.95 32.38 -26.92
CA PRO A 161 8.26 32.97 -28.07
C PRO A 161 9.25 33.69 -29.03
N PRO A 162 8.90 33.86 -30.31
CA PRO A 162 9.79 34.48 -31.30
C PRO A 162 10.33 35.83 -30.83
N GLY A 163 11.65 36.05 -30.95
CA GLY A 163 12.31 37.31 -30.58
C GLY A 163 12.45 37.56 -29.07
N LYS A 164 12.11 36.60 -28.22
CA LYS A 164 12.19 36.72 -26.75
C LYS A 164 13.20 35.72 -26.15
N LYS A 165 13.57 35.96 -24.89
CA LYS A 165 14.38 34.99 -24.11
C LYS A 165 13.48 33.86 -23.56
N VAL A 166 14.07 32.72 -23.24
CA VAL A 166 13.38 31.61 -22.55
C VAL A 166 12.82 32.10 -21.23
N LYS A 167 11.58 31.80 -20.99
CA LYS A 167 10.84 32.15 -19.76
C LYS A 167 9.99 30.96 -19.28
N ARG A 168 9.78 30.93 -17.98
CA ARG A 168 8.76 30.08 -17.38
C ARG A 168 7.36 30.57 -17.75
N LEU A 169 6.39 29.64 -17.77
CA LEU A 169 4.99 29.95 -18.12
C LEU A 169 4.42 31.15 -17.34
N SER A 170 4.77 31.32 -16.07
CA SER A 170 4.33 32.41 -15.20
C SER A 170 4.81 33.78 -15.62
N LEU A 171 5.89 33.86 -16.42
CA LEU A 171 6.52 35.10 -16.88
C LEU A 171 6.11 35.53 -18.30
N LEU A 172 5.24 34.76 -18.95
CA LEU A 172 4.68 35.07 -20.26
C LEU A 172 3.55 36.09 -20.15
N SER A 173 3.28 36.82 -21.25
CA SER A 173 2.07 37.66 -21.35
C SER A 173 0.80 36.80 -21.31
N GLY A 174 -0.38 37.41 -21.04
CA GLY A 174 -1.65 36.68 -20.91
C GLY A 174 -1.94 35.77 -22.12
N GLY A 175 -1.91 36.36 -23.35
CA GLY A 175 -2.16 35.58 -24.57
C GLY A 175 -1.10 34.52 -24.86
N GLU A 176 0.19 34.81 -24.61
CA GLU A 176 1.25 33.81 -24.74
C GLU A 176 1.10 32.67 -23.76
N ARG A 177 0.67 32.97 -22.53
CA ARG A 177 0.41 31.97 -21.52
C ARG A 177 -0.74 31.04 -21.90
N SER A 178 -1.86 31.62 -22.36
CA SER A 178 -3.02 30.84 -22.81
C SER A 178 -2.66 29.96 -24.00
N LEU A 179 -1.93 30.50 -24.98
CA LEU A 179 -1.50 29.74 -26.15
C LEU A 179 -0.49 28.64 -25.81
N THR A 180 0.42 28.88 -24.84
CA THR A 180 1.36 27.86 -24.34
C THR A 180 0.64 26.76 -23.55
N ALA A 181 -0.36 27.11 -22.75
CA ALA A 181 -1.20 26.13 -22.06
C ALA A 181 -1.97 25.26 -23.06
N MET A 182 -2.47 25.90 -24.15
CA MET A 182 -3.09 25.16 -25.25
C MET A 182 -2.11 24.20 -25.94
N ALA A 183 -0.86 24.63 -26.15
CA ALA A 183 0.18 23.78 -26.72
C ALA A 183 0.37 22.50 -25.87
N LEU A 184 0.41 22.68 -24.55
CA LEU A 184 0.54 21.54 -23.62
C LEU A 184 -0.68 20.62 -23.67
N LEU A 185 -1.89 21.18 -23.68
CA LEU A 185 -3.13 20.40 -23.74
C LEU A 185 -3.20 19.57 -25.04
N VAL A 186 -2.92 20.19 -26.19
CA VAL A 186 -2.90 19.50 -27.49
C VAL A 186 -1.78 18.44 -27.53
N ALA A 187 -0.61 18.71 -26.94
CA ALA A 187 0.46 17.73 -26.84
C ALA A 187 0.03 16.48 -26.04
N ILE A 188 -0.69 16.66 -24.92
CA ILE A 188 -1.26 15.55 -24.16
C ILE A 188 -2.28 14.78 -25.00
N PHE A 189 -3.15 15.46 -25.75
CA PHE A 189 -4.13 14.84 -26.63
C PHE A 189 -3.49 14.01 -27.74
N ARG A 190 -2.38 14.48 -28.31
CA ARG A 190 -1.62 13.74 -29.34
C ARG A 190 -0.87 12.53 -28.75
N ALA A 191 -0.26 12.70 -27.58
CA ALA A 191 0.49 11.63 -26.91
C ALA A 191 -0.44 10.50 -26.40
N ARG A 192 -1.63 10.85 -25.94
CA ARG A 192 -2.63 9.90 -25.40
C ARG A 192 -4.02 10.26 -25.98
N PRO A 193 -4.32 9.88 -27.22
CA PRO A 193 -5.58 10.26 -27.87
C PRO A 193 -6.79 9.63 -27.18
N SER A 194 -7.83 10.46 -27.01
CA SER A 194 -9.16 10.04 -26.54
C SER A 194 -10.12 9.95 -27.73
N PRO A 195 -11.15 9.10 -27.69
CA PRO A 195 -12.14 9.02 -28.77
C PRO A 195 -12.93 10.31 -28.97
N PHE A 196 -13.06 11.15 -27.93
CA PHE A 196 -13.71 12.47 -28.02
C PHE A 196 -13.13 13.46 -27.01
N TYR A 197 -13.27 14.75 -27.33
CA TYR A 197 -12.92 15.88 -26.47
C TYR A 197 -14.06 16.90 -26.41
N VAL A 198 -14.28 17.49 -25.24
CA VAL A 198 -15.21 18.61 -25.05
C VAL A 198 -14.36 19.83 -24.73
N LEU A 199 -14.45 20.85 -25.61
CA LEU A 199 -13.67 22.08 -25.54
C LEU A 199 -14.64 23.24 -25.32
N ASP A 200 -14.55 23.89 -24.17
CA ASP A 200 -15.46 24.99 -23.79
C ASP A 200 -14.73 26.32 -23.77
N GLU A 201 -15.07 27.19 -24.75
CA GLU A 201 -14.54 28.56 -24.94
C GLU A 201 -13.02 28.67 -24.80
N ILE A 202 -12.27 27.67 -25.26
CA ILE A 202 -10.82 27.57 -25.09
C ILE A 202 -10.05 28.72 -25.82
N GLU A 203 -10.69 29.33 -26.82
CA GLU A 203 -10.16 30.42 -27.64
C GLU A 203 -10.42 31.83 -27.08
N ALA A 204 -11.18 31.96 -25.97
CA ALA A 204 -11.64 33.28 -25.49
C ALA A 204 -10.52 34.30 -25.20
N ALA A 205 -9.30 33.86 -24.90
CA ALA A 205 -8.15 34.68 -24.60
C ALA A 205 -7.19 34.87 -25.80
N LEU A 206 -7.55 34.39 -27.02
CA LEU A 206 -6.70 34.42 -28.20
C LEU A 206 -7.10 35.54 -29.14
N ASP A 207 -6.11 36.15 -29.82
CA ASP A 207 -6.31 37.04 -30.95
C ASP A 207 -6.61 36.22 -32.24
N ASP A 208 -7.06 36.89 -33.28
CA ASP A 208 -7.45 36.27 -34.55
C ASP A 208 -6.34 35.43 -35.20
N VAL A 209 -5.07 35.82 -35.05
CA VAL A 209 -3.93 35.12 -35.62
C VAL A 209 -3.69 33.80 -34.86
N ASN A 210 -3.71 33.86 -33.55
CA ASN A 210 -3.52 32.69 -32.70
C ASN A 210 -4.73 31.76 -32.74
N LEU A 211 -5.94 32.29 -32.85
CA LEU A 211 -7.16 31.52 -33.08
C LEU A 211 -7.06 30.67 -34.36
N ARG A 212 -6.62 31.20 -35.45
CA ARG A 212 -6.45 30.45 -36.73
C ARG A 212 -5.45 29.31 -36.58
N ARG A 213 -4.35 29.50 -35.83
CA ARG A 213 -3.36 28.46 -35.55
C ARG A 213 -3.96 27.34 -34.68
N LEU A 214 -4.75 27.73 -33.68
CA LEU A 214 -5.46 26.73 -32.84
C LEU A 214 -6.46 25.93 -33.67
N ILE A 215 -7.23 26.60 -34.58
CA ILE A 215 -8.17 25.94 -35.48
C ILE A 215 -7.45 24.89 -36.35
N SER A 216 -6.26 25.20 -36.90
CA SER A 216 -5.48 24.24 -37.69
C SER A 216 -5.11 22.99 -36.86
N LEU A 217 -4.74 23.16 -35.58
CA LEU A 217 -4.49 22.00 -34.67
C LEU A 217 -5.76 21.22 -34.35
N MET A 218 -6.90 21.87 -34.21
CA MET A 218 -8.21 21.21 -34.02
C MET A 218 -8.59 20.40 -35.26
N GLU A 219 -8.33 20.90 -36.46
CA GLU A 219 -8.56 20.15 -37.69
C GLU A 219 -7.69 18.90 -37.79
N GLU A 220 -6.45 18.92 -37.33
CA GLU A 220 -5.61 17.74 -37.23
C GLU A 220 -6.14 16.73 -36.16
N LEU A 221 -6.53 17.19 -34.96
CA LEU A 221 -7.09 16.36 -33.92
C LEU A 221 -8.41 15.68 -34.33
N ARG A 222 -9.20 16.35 -35.19
CA ARG A 222 -10.45 15.84 -35.72
C ARG A 222 -10.27 14.54 -36.55
N GLU A 223 -9.11 14.33 -37.14
CA GLU A 223 -8.82 13.13 -37.93
C GLU A 223 -8.83 11.85 -37.09
N THR A 224 -8.51 11.97 -35.80
CA THR A 224 -8.40 10.83 -34.87
C THR A 224 -9.42 10.82 -33.75
N SER A 225 -10.10 11.94 -33.51
CA SER A 225 -10.98 12.13 -32.37
C SER A 225 -12.19 13.00 -32.71
N GLN A 226 -13.31 12.75 -32.06
CA GLN A 226 -14.48 13.62 -32.15
C GLN A 226 -14.29 14.86 -31.26
N LEU A 227 -14.41 16.06 -31.84
CA LEU A 227 -14.34 17.31 -31.10
C LEU A 227 -15.76 17.88 -30.89
N ILE A 228 -16.12 18.15 -29.65
CA ILE A 228 -17.34 18.87 -29.26
C ILE A 228 -16.88 20.24 -28.73
N VAL A 229 -17.11 21.30 -29.53
CA VAL A 229 -16.61 22.62 -29.22
C VAL A 229 -17.74 23.55 -28.88
N ILE A 230 -17.70 24.16 -27.70
CA ILE A 230 -18.60 25.22 -27.29
C ILE A 230 -17.90 26.53 -27.58
N THR A 231 -18.49 27.35 -28.46
CA THR A 231 -17.84 28.58 -28.94
C THR A 231 -18.86 29.65 -29.33
N HIS A 232 -18.43 30.89 -29.26
CA HIS A 232 -19.12 32.03 -29.86
C HIS A 232 -18.31 32.64 -31.00
N GLN A 233 -17.16 32.07 -31.37
CA GLN A 233 -16.24 32.56 -32.39
C GLN A 233 -16.64 32.04 -33.78
N LYS A 234 -16.92 32.96 -34.71
CA LYS A 234 -17.31 32.62 -36.06
C LYS A 234 -16.28 31.77 -36.81
N PRO A 235 -14.96 32.04 -36.74
CA PRO A 235 -13.96 31.18 -37.39
C PRO A 235 -13.98 29.73 -36.94
N THR A 236 -14.23 29.46 -35.64
CA THR A 236 -14.35 28.10 -35.09
C THR A 236 -15.61 27.40 -35.62
N MET A 237 -16.73 28.14 -35.74
CA MET A 237 -17.97 27.60 -36.31
C MET A 237 -17.85 27.24 -37.79
N GLU A 238 -17.09 28.00 -38.58
CA GLU A 238 -16.92 27.78 -40.02
C GLU A 238 -16.21 26.47 -40.39
N VAL A 239 -15.39 25.95 -39.50
CA VAL A 239 -14.66 24.68 -39.70
C VAL A 239 -15.39 23.45 -39.20
N ALA A 240 -16.51 23.61 -38.50
CA ALA A 240 -17.29 22.54 -37.95
C ALA A 240 -17.99 21.69 -39.05
N ASP A 241 -18.20 20.42 -38.76
CA ASP A 241 -18.99 19.49 -39.60
C ASP A 241 -20.49 19.64 -39.33
N ALA A 242 -20.85 19.97 -38.10
CA ALA A 242 -22.22 20.23 -37.67
C ALA A 242 -22.28 21.31 -36.60
N LEU A 243 -23.28 22.17 -36.66
CA LEU A 243 -23.58 23.19 -35.69
C LEU A 243 -24.82 22.84 -34.87
N TYR A 244 -24.73 23.07 -33.58
CA TYR A 244 -25.86 22.95 -32.64
C TYR A 244 -26.08 24.32 -31.98
N GLY A 245 -27.07 25.05 -32.46
CA GLY A 245 -27.48 26.32 -31.87
C GLY A 245 -28.35 26.06 -30.64
N VAL A 246 -27.93 26.52 -29.49
CA VAL A 246 -28.67 26.42 -28.23
C VAL A 246 -29.21 27.82 -27.87
N SER A 247 -30.51 27.94 -27.76
CA SER A 247 -31.15 29.19 -27.40
C SER A 247 -32.28 28.98 -26.37
N MET A 248 -32.47 29.92 -25.48
CA MET A 248 -33.56 29.92 -24.53
C MET A 248 -34.69 30.88 -25.01
N ARG A 249 -35.90 30.36 -25.07
CA ARG A 249 -37.08 31.18 -25.37
C ARG A 249 -37.52 32.01 -24.15
N GLY A 250 -38.36 33.03 -24.38
CA GLY A 250 -38.84 33.89 -23.30
C GLY A 250 -39.63 33.18 -22.18
N ASP A 251 -40.02 31.94 -22.42
CA ASP A 251 -40.70 31.03 -21.45
C ASP A 251 -39.69 30.21 -20.61
N GLY A 252 -38.39 30.40 -20.77
CA GLY A 252 -37.37 29.68 -20.04
C GLY A 252 -37.04 28.28 -20.61
N ILE A 253 -37.65 27.88 -21.72
CA ILE A 253 -37.45 26.56 -22.35
C ILE A 253 -36.28 26.66 -23.34
N THR A 254 -35.27 25.78 -23.16
CA THR A 254 -34.15 25.65 -24.06
C THR A 254 -34.56 24.93 -25.35
N THR A 255 -34.20 25.50 -26.47
CA THR A 255 -34.41 24.92 -27.81
C THR A 255 -33.06 24.69 -28.48
N VAL A 256 -32.90 23.50 -29.07
CA VAL A 256 -31.70 23.13 -29.82
C VAL A 256 -32.04 23.03 -31.30
N ILE A 257 -31.28 23.72 -32.12
CA ILE A 257 -31.36 23.68 -33.60
C ILE A 257 -30.06 23.11 -34.11
N SER A 258 -30.12 22.05 -34.93
CA SER A 258 -28.93 21.44 -35.52
C SER A 258 -28.87 21.70 -37.04
N GLN A 259 -27.69 21.96 -37.55
CA GLN A 259 -27.38 22.12 -38.98
C GLN A 259 -26.11 21.39 -39.33
N ARG A 260 -26.15 20.44 -40.28
CA ARG A 260 -24.94 19.90 -40.89
C ARG A 260 -24.37 20.84 -41.93
N LEU A 261 -23.07 21.10 -41.85
CA LEU A 261 -22.33 21.96 -42.80
C LEU A 261 -21.58 21.12 -43.85
N ARG A 262 -21.16 19.89 -43.46
CA ARG A 262 -20.46 18.98 -44.38
C ARG A 262 -21.18 17.60 -44.38
N PRO A 263 -21.17 16.88 -45.54
CA PRO A 263 -21.65 15.47 -45.54
C PRO A 263 -20.80 14.63 -44.59
N ALA A 264 -21.43 13.68 -43.96
CA ALA A 264 -20.68 12.70 -43.15
C ALA A 264 -19.75 11.90 -44.06
N SER A 265 -18.44 11.95 -43.77
CA SER A 265 -17.43 11.12 -44.43
C SER A 265 -17.58 9.65 -44.05
#